data_8e450efdfcc386d18a2b37602e1df1c4
#
_entry.id   8e450efdfcc386d18a2b37602e1df1c4
#
_cell.length_a   1.000
_cell.length_b   1.000
_cell.length_c   1.000
_cell.angle_alpha   90.00
_cell.angle_beta   90.00
_cell.angle_gamma   90.00
#
_symmetry.space_group_name_H-M   'P 1'
#
loop_
_entity.id
_entity.type
_entity.pdbx_description
1 polymer ?
#
loop_
_entity_poly.entity_id
_entity_poly.type
_entity_poly.pdbx_seq_one_letter_code
_entity_poly.pdbx_strand_id
1 'polypeptide(L)'
;MAEIEKVKCLIIGSGPAGYTAAIYAGRANLCPVLYEGLQPGGQLTTTTDVENFPGYPEGISGPQLMEDLRAQASRFGTDVRFGIATAADLSKAPYKITIDGDKVIETESLIIATGATAKYLGLEDEKKYAGMGVSACATCDGFFYRKKVVAVVGGGDTDRKSVV
;
A
#
# COMPACT_ATOMS: atom_id res chain seq x y z
N MET A 1 11.33 -18.47 26.34
CA MET A 1 11.19 -18.49 24.87
C MET A 1 9.95 -17.67 24.55
N ALA A 2 10.04 -16.68 23.69
CA ALA A 2 8.85 -15.92 23.26
C ALA A 2 7.87 -16.90 22.60
N GLU A 3 6.59 -16.80 22.96
CA GLU A 3 5.54 -17.63 22.37
C GLU A 3 5.37 -17.24 20.90
N ILE A 4 5.48 -18.22 19.98
CA ILE A 4 5.30 -18.01 18.56
C ILE A 4 3.80 -17.90 18.29
N GLU A 5 3.37 -16.74 17.80
CA GLU A 5 1.98 -16.53 17.41
C GLU A 5 1.69 -17.25 16.08
N LYS A 6 0.56 -17.98 16.01
CA LYS A 6 0.13 -18.70 14.81
C LYS A 6 -1.12 -18.07 14.23
N VAL A 7 -1.07 -17.76 12.93
CA VAL A 7 -2.17 -17.14 12.19
C VAL A 7 -2.46 -17.89 10.88
N LYS A 8 -3.71 -17.87 10.42
CA LYS A 8 -4.09 -18.51 9.15
C LYS A 8 -3.65 -17.68 7.93
N CYS A 9 -3.82 -16.37 8.06
CA CYS A 9 -3.53 -15.43 6.98
C CYS A 9 -2.85 -14.19 7.56
N LEU A 10 -1.64 -13.90 7.10
CA LEU A 10 -0.90 -12.69 7.43
C LEU A 10 -0.83 -11.79 6.22
N ILE A 11 -1.11 -10.50 6.41
CA ILE A 11 -1.05 -9.48 5.36
C ILE A 11 -0.01 -8.44 5.78
N ILE A 12 0.93 -8.12 4.88
CA ILE A 12 1.95 -7.11 5.10
C ILE A 12 1.67 -5.93 4.19
N GLY A 13 1.38 -4.78 4.80
CA GLY A 13 1.06 -3.53 4.13
C GLY A 13 -0.41 -3.17 4.19
N SER A 14 -0.68 -1.90 4.44
CA SER A 14 -2.01 -1.32 4.68
C SER A 14 -2.46 -0.35 3.59
N GLY A 15 -1.87 -0.41 2.42
CA GLY A 15 -2.39 0.31 1.26
C GLY A 15 -3.73 -0.27 0.78
N PRO A 16 -4.34 0.29 -0.28
CA PRO A 16 -5.61 -0.19 -0.83
C PRO A 16 -5.61 -1.70 -1.11
N ALA A 17 -4.50 -2.24 -1.60
CA ALA A 17 -4.35 -3.67 -1.87
C ALA A 17 -4.42 -4.52 -0.59
N GLY A 18 -3.73 -4.09 0.48
CA GLY A 18 -3.72 -4.77 1.76
C GLY A 18 -5.08 -4.80 2.42
N TYR A 19 -5.75 -3.66 2.52
CA TYR A 19 -7.11 -3.61 3.10
C TYR A 19 -8.14 -4.34 2.25
N THR A 20 -8.04 -4.27 0.91
CA THR A 20 -8.91 -5.06 0.04
C THR A 20 -8.72 -6.56 0.28
N ALA A 21 -7.48 -7.03 0.35
CA ALA A 21 -7.19 -8.44 0.68
C ALA A 21 -7.74 -8.82 2.07
N ALA A 22 -7.58 -7.93 3.05
CA ALA A 22 -8.08 -8.14 4.42
C ALA A 22 -9.61 -8.27 4.47
N ILE A 23 -10.34 -7.43 3.71
CA ILE A 23 -11.80 -7.51 3.61
C ILE A 23 -12.23 -8.89 3.11
N TYR A 24 -11.62 -9.37 2.02
CA TYR A 24 -11.99 -10.66 1.45
C TYR A 24 -11.54 -11.85 2.29
N ALA A 25 -10.35 -11.79 2.89
CA ALA A 25 -9.88 -12.82 3.83
C ALA A 25 -10.76 -12.88 5.08
N GLY A 26 -11.19 -11.73 5.62
CA GLY A 26 -12.15 -11.66 6.72
C GLY A 26 -13.49 -12.27 6.35
N ARG A 27 -14.03 -11.94 5.18
CA ARG A 27 -15.29 -12.53 4.67
C ARG A 27 -15.19 -14.05 4.44
N ALA A 28 -14.00 -14.54 4.12
CA ALA A 28 -13.71 -15.97 4.01
C ALA A 28 -13.47 -16.66 5.38
N ASN A 29 -13.66 -15.94 6.48
CA ASN A 29 -13.49 -16.44 7.86
C ASN A 29 -12.06 -16.93 8.16
N LEU A 30 -11.07 -16.28 7.56
CA LEU A 30 -9.65 -16.59 7.78
C LEU A 30 -9.06 -15.85 8.99
N CYS A 31 -9.80 -14.93 9.61
CA CYS A 31 -9.34 -14.10 10.73
C CYS A 31 -7.97 -13.48 10.44
N PRO A 32 -7.83 -12.69 9.38
CA PRO A 32 -6.53 -12.19 8.95
C PRO A 32 -5.92 -11.24 9.97
N VAL A 33 -4.59 -11.30 10.11
CA VAL A 33 -3.78 -10.29 10.79
C VAL A 33 -3.11 -9.44 9.74
N LEU A 34 -3.20 -8.11 9.87
CA LEU A 34 -2.57 -7.17 8.95
C LEU A 34 -1.60 -6.26 9.70
N TYR A 35 -0.36 -6.18 9.22
CA TYR A 35 0.64 -5.24 9.71
C TYR A 35 0.76 -4.04 8.78
N GLU A 36 0.55 -2.84 9.35
CA GLU A 36 0.44 -1.58 8.59
C GLU A 36 1.78 -1.05 8.07
N GLY A 37 2.89 -1.40 8.72
CA GLY A 37 4.20 -0.86 8.39
C GLY A 37 4.41 0.58 8.93
N LEU A 38 5.39 1.29 8.37
CA LEU A 38 5.78 2.65 8.81
C LEU A 38 4.77 3.73 8.42
N GLN A 39 4.01 3.51 7.36
CA GLN A 39 3.04 4.46 6.84
C GLN A 39 1.66 3.80 6.72
N PRO A 40 0.88 3.78 7.82
CA PRO A 40 -0.49 3.27 7.80
C PRO A 40 -1.32 3.91 6.69
N GLY A 41 -1.99 3.09 5.87
CA GLY A 41 -2.74 3.55 4.70
C GLY A 41 -1.90 3.76 3.43
N GLY A 42 -0.57 3.75 3.54
CA GLY A 42 0.34 3.83 2.39
C GLY A 42 0.30 5.19 1.69
N GLN A 43 0.63 5.21 0.39
CA GLN A 43 0.84 6.45 -0.37
C GLN A 43 -0.42 7.34 -0.48
N LEU A 44 -1.61 6.78 -0.45
CA LEU A 44 -2.83 7.58 -0.55
C LEU A 44 -3.05 8.52 0.63
N THR A 45 -2.42 8.26 1.78
CA THR A 45 -2.49 9.18 2.93
C THR A 45 -1.76 10.50 2.70
N THR A 46 -0.92 10.59 1.69
CA THR A 46 -0.17 11.80 1.31
C THR A 46 -0.70 12.48 0.05
N THR A 47 -1.74 11.93 -0.57
CA THR A 47 -2.40 12.55 -1.72
C THR A 47 -3.64 13.35 -1.29
N THR A 48 -4.06 14.28 -2.12
CA THR A 48 -5.28 15.06 -1.89
C THR A 48 -6.51 14.30 -2.35
N ASP A 49 -6.87 14.42 -3.61
CA ASP A 49 -8.08 13.85 -4.16
C ASP A 49 -7.79 12.57 -4.94
N VAL A 50 -8.64 11.57 -4.77
CA VAL A 50 -8.64 10.30 -5.47
C VAL A 50 -9.93 10.20 -6.26
N GLU A 51 -9.84 10.33 -7.59
CA GLU A 51 -10.98 10.33 -8.50
C GLU A 51 -11.18 8.99 -9.22
N ASN A 52 -10.18 8.11 -9.16
CA ASN A 52 -10.12 6.87 -9.93
C ASN A 52 -10.30 5.60 -9.08
N PHE A 53 -10.76 5.72 -7.83
CA PHE A 53 -11.12 4.54 -7.04
C PHE A 53 -12.61 4.24 -7.17
N PRO A 54 -13.00 3.03 -7.61
CA PRO A 54 -14.41 2.68 -7.80
C PRO A 54 -15.24 2.80 -6.52
N GLY A 55 -16.44 3.36 -6.63
CA GLY A 55 -17.38 3.53 -5.51
C GLY A 55 -17.49 4.96 -4.99
N TYR A 56 -16.66 5.88 -5.46
CA TYR A 56 -16.68 7.30 -5.10
C TYR A 56 -16.84 8.16 -6.37
N PRO A 57 -18.05 8.33 -6.89
CA PRO A 57 -18.29 9.04 -8.15
C PRO A 57 -17.92 10.53 -8.12
N GLU A 58 -17.94 11.14 -6.94
CA GLU A 58 -17.54 12.54 -6.71
C GLU A 58 -16.08 12.68 -6.27
N GLY A 59 -15.31 11.58 -6.26
CA GLY A 59 -13.98 11.54 -5.67
C GLY A 59 -14.01 11.45 -4.14
N ILE A 60 -12.84 11.28 -3.55
CA ILE A 60 -12.65 11.23 -2.09
C ILE A 60 -11.22 11.62 -1.76
N SER A 61 -10.96 12.23 -0.60
CA SER A 61 -9.60 12.47 -0.16
C SER A 61 -8.89 11.14 0.14
N GLY A 62 -7.60 11.06 -0.19
CA GLY A 62 -6.81 9.85 0.05
C GLY A 62 -6.84 9.39 1.51
N PRO A 63 -6.64 10.28 2.51
CA PRO A 63 -6.74 9.90 3.92
C PRO A 63 -8.10 9.30 4.29
N GLN A 64 -9.21 9.91 3.85
CA GLN A 64 -10.56 9.41 4.16
C GLN A 64 -10.81 8.04 3.51
N LEU A 65 -10.40 7.85 2.25
CA LEU A 65 -10.49 6.55 1.59
C LEU A 65 -9.78 5.46 2.39
N MET A 66 -8.60 5.76 2.92
CA MET A 66 -7.82 4.78 3.69
C MET A 66 -8.45 4.47 5.05
N GLU A 67 -9.09 5.46 5.69
CA GLU A 67 -9.89 5.24 6.90
C GLU A 67 -11.10 4.36 6.64
N ASP A 68 -11.83 4.60 5.55
CA ASP A 68 -13.00 3.81 5.15
C ASP A 68 -12.62 2.34 4.89
N LEU A 69 -11.52 2.12 4.16
CA LEU A 69 -11.01 0.77 3.88
C LEU A 69 -10.55 0.05 5.15
N ARG A 70 -9.86 0.75 6.06
CA ARG A 70 -9.45 0.23 7.36
C ARG A 70 -10.65 -0.16 8.20
N ALA A 71 -11.63 0.72 8.32
CA ALA A 71 -12.87 0.46 9.05
C ALA A 71 -13.64 -0.74 8.46
N GLN A 72 -13.69 -0.85 7.14
CA GLN A 72 -14.32 -1.97 6.47
C GLN A 72 -13.60 -3.28 6.74
N ALA A 73 -12.26 -3.31 6.66
CA ALA A 73 -11.47 -4.51 6.98
C ALA A 73 -11.68 -4.95 8.43
N SER A 74 -11.62 -4.01 9.38
CA SER A 74 -11.84 -4.27 10.80
C SER A 74 -13.25 -4.80 11.08
N ARG A 75 -14.27 -4.29 10.38
CA ARG A 75 -15.65 -4.77 10.50
C ARG A 75 -15.79 -6.26 10.12
N PHE A 76 -14.96 -6.76 9.23
CA PHE A 76 -14.92 -8.17 8.85
C PHE A 76 -13.95 -9.02 9.69
N GLY A 77 -13.48 -8.48 10.83
CA GLY A 77 -12.68 -9.23 11.79
C GLY A 77 -11.19 -9.28 11.46
N THR A 78 -10.68 -8.36 10.62
CA THR A 78 -9.25 -8.20 10.46
C THR A 78 -8.65 -7.58 11.72
N ASP A 79 -7.61 -8.21 12.25
CA ASP A 79 -6.80 -7.65 13.33
C ASP A 79 -5.69 -6.78 12.71
N VAL A 80 -5.91 -5.46 12.74
CA VAL A 80 -5.00 -4.46 12.17
C VAL A 80 -4.01 -4.01 13.22
N ARG A 81 -2.72 -4.19 12.95
CA ARG A 81 -1.64 -3.95 13.90
C ARG A 81 -0.58 -3.03 13.31
N PHE A 82 -0.01 -2.20 14.15
CA PHE A 82 1.23 -1.48 13.83
C PHE A 82 2.43 -2.43 13.95
N GLY A 83 3.42 -2.26 13.09
CA GLY A 83 4.68 -3.02 13.10
C GLY A 83 5.23 -3.21 11.69
N ILE A 84 6.51 -3.58 11.62
CA ILE A 84 7.26 -3.71 10.37
C ILE A 84 7.72 -5.14 10.21
N ALA A 85 7.40 -5.78 9.09
CA ALA A 85 8.00 -7.05 8.72
C ALA A 85 9.46 -6.83 8.32
N THR A 86 10.38 -7.36 9.11
CA THR A 86 11.83 -7.17 8.94
C THR A 86 12.52 -8.36 8.29
N ALA A 87 11.93 -9.55 8.40
CA ALA A 87 12.44 -10.75 7.74
C ALA A 87 11.29 -11.73 7.42
N ALA A 88 11.50 -12.57 6.41
CA ALA A 88 10.58 -13.63 6.04
C ALA A 88 11.34 -14.90 5.67
N ASP A 89 10.98 -16.02 6.27
CA ASP A 89 11.38 -17.36 5.85
C ASP A 89 10.19 -18.02 5.14
N LEU A 90 10.31 -18.12 3.83
CA LEU A 90 9.31 -18.71 2.94
C LEU A 90 9.70 -20.09 2.41
N SER A 91 10.75 -20.69 2.97
CA SER A 91 11.29 -21.97 2.50
C SER A 91 10.33 -23.14 2.70
N LYS A 92 9.51 -23.08 3.76
CA LYS A 92 8.54 -24.13 4.12
C LYS A 92 7.35 -23.54 4.88
N ALA A 93 6.15 -24.00 4.56
CA ALA A 93 4.95 -23.69 5.34
C ALA A 93 4.94 -24.48 6.69
N PRO A 94 4.41 -23.89 7.79
CA PRO A 94 3.97 -22.51 7.89
C PRO A 94 5.14 -21.52 7.73
N TYR A 95 4.89 -20.40 7.05
CA TYR A 95 5.90 -19.37 6.82
C TYR A 95 6.20 -18.61 8.10
N LYS A 96 7.46 -18.18 8.29
CA LYS A 96 7.86 -17.41 9.46
C LYS A 96 8.19 -15.98 9.09
N ILE A 97 7.47 -15.06 9.71
CA ILE A 97 7.64 -13.63 9.49
C ILE A 97 8.10 -12.98 10.78
N THR A 98 9.20 -12.26 10.73
CA THR A 98 9.70 -11.49 11.87
C THR A 98 9.17 -10.06 11.78
N ILE A 99 8.54 -9.62 12.87
CA ILE A 99 8.02 -8.27 13.03
C ILE A 99 8.91 -7.51 14.03
N ASP A 100 9.26 -6.28 13.70
CA ASP A 100 10.04 -5.36 14.53
C ASP A 100 11.40 -5.92 15.04
N GLY A 101 11.90 -6.96 14.33
CA GLY A 101 13.20 -7.57 14.61
C GLY A 101 13.20 -8.71 15.63
N ASP A 102 12.15 -8.92 16.38
CA ASP A 102 12.14 -9.93 17.48
C ASP A 102 10.88 -10.80 17.54
N LYS A 103 9.71 -10.28 17.16
CA LYS A 103 8.45 -11.03 17.21
C LYS A 103 8.31 -11.93 15.99
N VAL A 104 8.24 -13.24 16.19
CA VAL A 104 8.05 -14.22 15.12
C VAL A 104 6.58 -14.66 15.04
N ILE A 105 6.00 -14.57 13.83
CA ILE A 105 4.67 -15.07 13.51
C ILE A 105 4.79 -16.22 12.52
N GLU A 106 4.14 -17.34 12.83
CA GLU A 106 3.94 -18.44 11.88
C GLU A 106 2.59 -18.27 11.18
N THR A 107 2.61 -18.28 9.84
CA THR A 107 1.39 -18.13 9.04
C THR A 107 1.24 -19.24 8.02
N GLU A 108 0.00 -19.71 7.80
CA GLU A 108 -0.31 -20.70 6.76
C GLU A 108 -0.30 -20.06 5.36
N SER A 109 -0.72 -18.80 5.28
CA SER A 109 -0.72 -18.01 4.03
C SER A 109 -0.23 -16.58 4.28
N LEU A 110 0.51 -16.03 3.31
CA LEU A 110 1.08 -14.70 3.36
C LEU A 110 0.66 -13.89 2.14
N ILE A 111 0.16 -12.68 2.38
CA ILE A 111 -0.12 -11.68 1.35
C ILE A 111 0.85 -10.52 1.52
N ILE A 112 1.64 -10.24 0.49
CA ILE A 112 2.59 -9.13 0.46
C ILE A 112 1.96 -7.98 -0.33
N ALA A 113 1.60 -6.90 0.36
CA ALA A 113 0.94 -5.72 -0.19
C ALA A 113 1.71 -4.43 0.18
N THR A 114 3.04 -4.51 0.16
CA THR A 114 3.95 -3.45 0.63
C THR A 114 4.03 -2.23 -0.30
N GLY A 115 3.36 -2.29 -1.46
CA GLY A 115 3.35 -1.20 -2.42
C GLY A 115 4.69 -0.94 -3.08
N ALA A 116 4.87 0.28 -3.55
CA ALA A 116 6.10 0.75 -4.17
C ALA A 116 6.34 2.22 -3.81
N THR A 117 7.59 2.63 -3.84
CA THR A 117 7.99 4.03 -3.69
C THR A 117 8.57 4.53 -4.99
N ALA A 118 8.15 5.71 -5.42
CA ALA A 118 8.69 6.35 -6.60
C ALA A 118 10.19 6.64 -6.43
N LYS A 119 10.96 6.40 -7.49
CA LYS A 119 12.36 6.80 -7.55
C LYS A 119 12.45 8.16 -8.19
N TYR A 120 12.81 9.15 -7.40
CA TYR A 120 13.08 10.50 -7.84
C TYR A 120 14.56 10.67 -8.24
N LEU A 121 14.89 11.75 -8.95
CA LEU A 121 16.27 12.08 -9.33
C LEU A 121 17.10 12.53 -8.12
N GLY A 122 16.45 12.96 -7.04
CA GLY A 122 17.10 13.50 -5.85
C GLY A 122 17.38 15.00 -5.92
N LEU A 123 16.67 15.72 -6.78
CA LEU A 123 16.78 17.18 -6.89
C LEU A 123 16.00 17.86 -5.75
N GLU A 124 16.54 18.96 -5.25
CA GLU A 124 15.96 19.71 -4.12
C GLU A 124 14.53 20.20 -4.43
N ASP A 125 14.29 20.61 -5.67
CA ASP A 125 13.02 21.15 -6.12
C ASP A 125 11.92 20.09 -6.37
N GLU A 126 12.25 18.81 -6.41
CA GLU A 126 11.25 17.76 -6.65
C GLU A 126 10.17 17.75 -5.56
N LYS A 127 10.56 17.89 -4.30
CA LYS A 127 9.62 17.97 -3.17
C LYS A 127 8.79 19.25 -3.21
N LYS A 128 9.40 20.37 -3.63
CA LYS A 128 8.74 21.67 -3.69
C LYS A 128 7.65 21.72 -4.75
N TYR A 129 7.87 21.05 -5.89
CA TYR A 129 6.95 21.06 -7.02
C TYR A 129 6.15 19.76 -7.15
N ALA A 130 6.21 18.85 -6.16
CA ALA A 130 5.38 17.65 -6.14
C ALA A 130 3.89 18.02 -6.22
N GLY A 131 3.18 17.47 -7.20
CA GLY A 131 1.77 17.82 -7.48
C GLY A 131 1.56 19.20 -8.16
N MET A 132 2.63 19.99 -8.34
CA MET A 132 2.57 21.31 -8.97
C MET A 132 3.42 21.40 -10.24
N GLY A 133 3.78 20.29 -10.83
CA GLY A 133 4.60 20.21 -12.06
C GLY A 133 5.58 19.05 -12.06
N VAL A 134 5.90 18.48 -10.92
CA VAL A 134 6.70 17.26 -10.78
C VAL A 134 5.80 16.12 -10.34
N SER A 135 5.77 15.06 -11.13
CA SER A 135 5.02 13.84 -10.83
C SER A 135 5.87 12.61 -11.12
N ALA A 136 5.67 11.56 -10.33
CA ALA A 136 6.24 10.23 -10.56
C ALA A 136 5.18 9.21 -11.03
N CYS A 137 3.95 9.64 -11.30
CA CYS A 137 2.85 8.77 -11.71
C CYS A 137 2.10 9.35 -12.92
N ALA A 138 2.46 8.89 -14.12
CA ALA A 138 1.78 9.34 -15.33
C ALA A 138 0.29 8.97 -15.37
N THR A 139 -0.07 7.80 -14.85
CA THR A 139 -1.47 7.34 -14.80
C THR A 139 -2.31 8.17 -13.83
N CYS A 140 -1.70 8.67 -12.73
CA CYS A 140 -2.41 9.48 -11.75
C CYS A 140 -2.60 10.91 -12.24
N ASP A 141 -1.54 11.52 -12.76
CA ASP A 141 -1.46 12.96 -12.95
C ASP A 141 -1.46 13.38 -14.44
N GLY A 142 -1.29 12.45 -15.37
CA GLY A 142 -1.17 12.75 -16.80
C GLY A 142 -2.35 13.54 -17.37
N PHE A 143 -3.55 13.32 -16.82
CA PHE A 143 -4.76 14.06 -17.22
C PHE A 143 -4.61 15.57 -17.05
N PHE A 144 -3.95 16.03 -15.97
CA PHE A 144 -3.75 17.45 -15.68
C PHE A 144 -2.76 18.13 -16.62
N TYR A 145 -1.97 17.34 -17.36
CA TYR A 145 -0.94 17.82 -18.28
C TYR A 145 -1.33 17.70 -19.76
N ARG A 146 -2.58 17.37 -20.06
CA ARG A 146 -3.07 17.30 -21.44
C ARG A 146 -2.80 18.62 -22.20
N LYS A 147 -2.25 18.48 -23.42
CA LYS A 147 -1.88 19.61 -24.29
C LYS A 147 -0.80 20.52 -23.72
N LYS A 148 -0.07 20.09 -22.70
CA LYS A 148 1.09 20.80 -22.17
C LYS A 148 2.37 20.11 -22.66
N VAL A 149 3.45 20.89 -22.78
CA VAL A 149 4.78 20.33 -23.03
C VAL A 149 5.31 19.78 -21.72
N VAL A 150 5.63 18.49 -21.70
CA VAL A 150 6.17 17.79 -20.53
C VAL A 150 7.53 17.17 -20.86
N ALA A 151 8.41 17.07 -19.88
CA ALA A 151 9.63 16.29 -19.96
C ALA A 151 9.43 14.99 -19.16
N VAL A 152 9.75 13.86 -19.78
CA VAL A 152 9.74 12.56 -19.12
C VAL A 152 11.18 12.11 -18.93
N VAL A 153 11.55 11.78 -17.69
CA VAL A 153 12.90 11.36 -17.34
C VAL A 153 12.88 9.90 -16.93
N GLY A 154 13.58 9.06 -17.71
CA GLY A 154 13.68 7.64 -17.44
C GLY A 154 13.75 6.80 -18.71
N GLY A 155 13.51 5.53 -18.61
CA GLY A 155 13.49 4.52 -19.66
C GLY A 155 12.77 3.25 -19.22
N GLY A 156 12.07 3.33 -18.09
CA GLY A 156 11.29 2.26 -17.52
C GLY A 156 9.84 2.23 -17.99
N ASP A 157 9.00 1.49 -17.28
CA ASP A 157 7.58 1.31 -17.64
C ASP A 157 6.78 2.61 -17.55
N THR A 158 7.09 3.49 -16.60
CA THR A 158 6.43 4.79 -16.45
C THR A 158 6.70 5.69 -17.66
N ASP A 159 7.93 5.72 -18.15
CA ASP A 159 8.33 6.47 -19.35
C ASP A 159 7.62 5.95 -20.60
N ARG A 160 7.61 4.63 -20.81
CA ARG A 160 6.96 4.00 -21.96
C ARG A 160 5.45 4.17 -22.00
N LYS A 161 4.80 4.31 -20.85
CA LYS A 161 3.34 4.49 -20.73
C LYS A 161 2.92 5.96 -20.79
N SER A 162 3.85 6.87 -20.73
CA SER A 162 3.60 8.32 -20.77
C SER A 162 3.36 8.84 -22.20
N VAL A 163 2.60 8.11 -23.01
CA VAL A 163 2.08 8.64 -24.26
C VAL A 163 0.82 9.41 -23.93
N VAL A 164 0.94 10.70 -23.76
CA VAL A 164 -0.16 11.63 -23.52
C VAL A 164 -0.64 12.24 -24.83
#